data_2123bb485b82a1b9dc9e9fea82ee3b19
#
_entry.id   2123bb485b82a1b9dc9e9fea82ee3b19
#
_cell.length_a   1.000
_cell.length_b   1.000
_cell.length_c   1.000
_cell.angle_alpha   90.00
_cell.angle_beta   90.00
_cell.angle_gamma   90.00
#
_symmetry.space_group_name_H-M   'P 1'
#
loop_
_entity.id
_entity.type
_entity.pdbx_description
1 polymer ?
#
loop_
_entity_poly.entity_id
_entity_poly.type
_entity_poly.pdbx_seq_one_letter_code
_entity_poly.pdbx_strand_id
1 'polypeptide(L)'
;MKRICICGGGNLGHVVAGFLAANGCEVTLLTRHPERWSHTLHITTPEGTTLEGQLSIISSTASDVVPQADMLLLAQPGFAIRSVLSELRDVLRPGIPVGSIVSSTGFFFEAMSLLPSTTPLFGFQRVPFIARTEVYGHSAHLLGYKSSLNLAVERASREDANRIASEIQQLFHCPTHLLASHYEASLTNSNPLLHTSRLYDLWHNWQEGITYESIPEFYSNWTDN
;
A
#
# COMPACT_ATOMS: atom_id res chain seq x y z
N MET A 1 5.00 -11.67 18.14
CA MET A 1 4.19 -11.63 16.90
C MET A 1 3.80 -10.18 16.67
N LYS A 2 4.06 -9.62 15.49
CA LYS A 2 3.73 -8.22 15.17
C LYS A 2 2.27 -8.14 14.73
N ARG A 3 1.53 -7.16 15.23
CA ARG A 3 0.11 -6.95 14.89
C ARG A 3 0.03 -5.81 13.87
N ILE A 4 -0.45 -6.13 12.67
CA ILE A 4 -0.49 -5.18 11.55
C ILE A 4 -1.95 -4.98 11.13
N CYS A 5 -2.39 -3.73 11.08
CA CYS A 5 -3.66 -3.38 10.47
C CYS A 5 -3.46 -2.94 9.02
N ILE A 6 -4.07 -3.67 8.09
CA ILE A 6 -4.10 -3.29 6.68
C ILE A 6 -5.38 -2.51 6.41
N CYS A 7 -5.25 -1.31 5.87
CA CYS A 7 -6.39 -0.48 5.46
C CYS A 7 -6.51 -0.51 3.94
N GLY A 8 -7.47 -1.27 3.43
CA GLY A 8 -7.77 -1.35 2.01
C GLY A 8 -7.81 -2.75 1.42
N GLY A 9 -8.85 -3.03 0.64
CA GLY A 9 -9.15 -4.32 0.04
C GLY A 9 -8.89 -4.38 -1.48
N GLY A 10 -7.95 -3.62 -2.00
CA GLY A 10 -7.52 -3.70 -3.42
C GLY A 10 -6.45 -4.76 -3.66
N ASN A 11 -5.87 -4.78 -4.88
CA ASN A 11 -4.83 -5.73 -5.25
C ASN A 11 -3.68 -5.80 -4.23
N LEU A 12 -3.13 -4.64 -3.85
CA LEU A 12 -2.05 -4.56 -2.85
C LEU A 12 -2.52 -5.00 -1.47
N GLY A 13 -3.74 -4.63 -1.06
CA GLY A 13 -4.30 -5.03 0.23
C GLY A 13 -4.41 -6.55 0.38
N HIS A 14 -4.88 -7.26 -0.66
CA HIS A 14 -4.94 -8.73 -0.67
C HIS A 14 -3.56 -9.36 -0.50
N VAL A 15 -2.61 -8.97 -1.37
CA VAL A 15 -1.28 -9.58 -1.34
C VAL A 15 -0.54 -9.25 -0.05
N VAL A 16 -0.56 -8.00 0.41
CA VAL A 16 0.15 -7.60 1.63
C VAL A 16 -0.47 -8.26 2.87
N ALA A 17 -1.80 -8.29 2.98
CA ALA A 17 -2.46 -8.94 4.12
C ALA A 17 -2.16 -10.44 4.17
N GLY A 18 -2.33 -11.15 3.07
CA GLY A 18 -2.05 -12.59 3.00
C GLY A 18 -0.57 -12.92 3.18
N PHE A 19 0.33 -12.15 2.57
CA PHE A 19 1.77 -12.32 2.70
C PHE A 19 2.24 -12.15 4.16
N LEU A 20 1.85 -11.05 4.82
CA LEU A 20 2.24 -10.79 6.21
C LEU A 20 1.66 -11.82 7.17
N ALA A 21 0.41 -12.23 6.96
CA ALA A 21 -0.22 -13.26 7.79
C ALA A 21 0.46 -14.62 7.62
N ALA A 22 0.79 -15.03 6.39
CA ALA A 22 1.52 -16.27 6.12
C ALA A 22 2.95 -16.26 6.71
N ASN A 23 3.55 -15.07 6.89
CA ASN A 23 4.86 -14.90 7.52
C ASN A 23 4.78 -14.62 9.03
N GLY A 24 3.69 -15.01 9.68
CA GLY A 24 3.57 -15.04 11.14
C GLY A 24 3.19 -13.73 11.81
N CYS A 25 2.69 -12.74 11.06
CA CYS A 25 2.06 -11.57 11.64
C CYS A 25 0.60 -11.86 12.02
N GLU A 26 0.12 -11.21 13.08
CA GLU A 26 -1.30 -11.10 13.34
C GLU A 26 -1.85 -9.93 12.49
N VAL A 27 -2.65 -10.25 11.48
CA VAL A 27 -3.14 -9.27 10.52
C VAL A 27 -4.62 -9.01 10.73
N THR A 28 -4.97 -7.72 10.92
CA THR A 28 -6.35 -7.23 10.86
C THR A 28 -6.57 -6.46 9.57
N LEU A 29 -7.80 -6.45 9.06
CA LEU A 29 -8.14 -5.79 7.81
C LEU A 29 -9.31 -4.81 8.00
N LEU A 30 -9.06 -3.55 7.63
CA LEU A 30 -10.10 -2.52 7.48
C LEU A 30 -10.52 -2.47 6.02
N THR A 31 -11.77 -2.86 5.72
CA THR A 31 -12.32 -2.90 4.36
C THR A 31 -13.80 -2.54 4.35
N ARG A 32 -14.29 -1.94 3.28
CA ARG A 32 -15.70 -1.53 3.16
C ARG A 32 -16.70 -2.69 3.07
N HIS A 33 -16.23 -3.86 2.67
CA HIS A 33 -17.06 -5.05 2.42
C HIS A 33 -16.47 -6.26 3.15
N PRO A 34 -16.45 -6.28 4.51
CA PRO A 34 -15.88 -7.37 5.28
C PRO A 34 -16.59 -8.73 5.02
N GLU A 35 -17.86 -8.69 4.70
CA GLU A 35 -18.69 -9.87 4.39
C GLU A 35 -18.24 -10.63 3.13
N ARG A 36 -17.39 -10.01 2.30
CA ARG A 36 -16.87 -10.61 1.07
C ARG A 36 -15.49 -11.25 1.27
N TRP A 37 -14.98 -11.26 2.50
CA TRP A 37 -13.63 -11.72 2.78
C TRP A 37 -13.63 -13.03 3.55
N SER A 38 -12.77 -13.95 3.13
CA SER A 38 -12.38 -15.11 3.92
C SER A 38 -11.34 -14.69 4.96
N HIS A 39 -11.37 -15.34 6.12
CA HIS A 39 -10.26 -15.24 7.08
C HIS A 39 -8.98 -15.90 6.56
N THR A 40 -9.09 -16.85 5.62
CA THR A 40 -7.95 -17.47 4.95
C THR A 40 -7.76 -16.84 3.57
N LEU A 41 -6.56 -16.29 3.33
CA LEU A 41 -6.14 -15.77 2.03
C LEU A 41 -5.10 -16.67 1.39
N HIS A 42 -5.27 -16.95 0.11
CA HIS A 42 -4.31 -17.71 -0.70
C HIS A 42 -3.55 -16.77 -1.63
N ILE A 43 -2.22 -16.71 -1.48
CA ILE A 43 -1.35 -15.84 -2.30
C ILE A 43 -0.42 -16.71 -3.12
N THR A 44 -0.62 -16.73 -4.42
CA THR A 44 0.28 -17.42 -5.36
C THR A 44 1.49 -16.55 -5.64
N THR A 45 2.69 -17.06 -5.36
CA THR A 45 3.96 -16.38 -5.57
C THR A 45 4.45 -16.52 -7.02
N PRO A 46 5.45 -15.74 -7.47
CA PRO A 46 6.03 -15.88 -8.80
C PRO A 46 6.62 -17.27 -9.08
N GLU A 47 7.04 -17.97 -8.02
CA GLU A 47 7.60 -19.32 -8.09
C GLU A 47 6.52 -20.41 -8.19
N GLY A 48 5.23 -20.03 -8.20
CA GLY A 48 4.09 -20.94 -8.24
C GLY A 48 3.72 -21.57 -6.89
N THR A 49 4.34 -21.14 -5.80
CA THR A 49 3.97 -21.58 -4.45
C THR A 49 2.76 -20.80 -3.95
N THR A 50 1.84 -21.45 -3.26
CA THR A 50 0.73 -20.77 -2.59
C THR A 50 1.02 -20.59 -1.11
N LEU A 51 1.06 -19.33 -0.66
CA LEU A 51 1.10 -18.96 0.75
C LEU A 51 -0.34 -18.92 1.29
N GLU A 52 -0.54 -19.42 2.51
CA GLU A 52 -1.81 -19.34 3.20
C GLU A 52 -1.69 -18.44 4.43
N GLY A 53 -2.40 -17.30 4.40
CA GLY A 53 -2.39 -16.31 5.46
C GLY A 53 -3.74 -16.25 6.18
N GLN A 54 -3.71 -16.32 7.53
CA GLN A 54 -4.90 -16.22 8.37
C GLN A 54 -5.09 -14.81 8.90
N LEU A 55 -6.22 -14.17 8.56
CA LEU A 55 -6.60 -12.87 9.09
C LEU A 55 -7.34 -13.02 10.42
N SER A 56 -6.95 -12.24 11.44
CA SER A 56 -7.55 -12.32 12.77
C SER A 56 -8.92 -11.62 12.84
N ILE A 57 -8.99 -10.38 12.37
CA ILE A 57 -10.22 -9.57 12.36
C ILE A 57 -10.36 -8.91 11.00
N ILE A 58 -11.57 -8.92 10.47
CA ILE A 58 -11.94 -8.22 9.24
C ILE A 58 -13.16 -7.36 9.56
N SER A 59 -13.07 -6.04 9.39
CA SER A 59 -14.16 -5.14 9.72
C SER A 59 -14.22 -3.94 8.79
N SER A 60 -15.38 -3.31 8.70
CA SER A 60 -15.56 -1.99 8.08
C SER A 60 -15.45 -0.85 9.10
N THR A 61 -15.24 -1.15 10.37
CA THR A 61 -15.18 -0.20 11.47
C THR A 61 -13.76 -0.14 12.04
N ALA A 62 -13.14 1.04 12.01
CA ALA A 62 -11.75 1.22 12.42
C ALA A 62 -11.52 0.87 13.90
N SER A 63 -12.48 1.13 14.79
CA SER A 63 -12.37 0.81 16.21
C SER A 63 -12.23 -0.70 16.51
N ASP A 64 -12.62 -1.57 15.58
CA ASP A 64 -12.52 -3.01 15.76
C ASP A 64 -11.13 -3.55 15.48
N VAL A 65 -10.38 -2.88 14.59
CA VAL A 65 -9.12 -3.40 14.01
C VAL A 65 -7.88 -2.59 14.37
N VAL A 66 -8.02 -1.28 14.63
CA VAL A 66 -6.90 -0.36 14.85
C VAL A 66 -6.32 -0.41 16.26
N PRO A 67 -7.11 -0.45 17.35
CA PRO A 67 -6.57 -0.28 18.72
C PRO A 67 -5.56 -1.35 19.12
N GLN A 68 -5.59 -2.53 18.50
CA GLN A 68 -4.68 -3.63 18.82
C GLN A 68 -3.42 -3.64 17.95
N ALA A 69 -3.39 -2.87 16.86
CA ALA A 69 -2.28 -2.87 15.92
C ALA A 69 -1.02 -2.23 16.50
N ASP A 70 0.14 -2.72 16.09
CA ASP A 70 1.45 -2.15 16.38
C ASP A 70 1.92 -1.25 15.22
N MET A 71 1.29 -1.37 14.05
CA MET A 71 1.56 -0.59 12.85
C MET A 71 0.34 -0.62 11.91
N LEU A 72 0.07 0.48 11.23
CA LEU A 72 -0.95 0.56 10.17
C LEU A 72 -0.30 0.71 8.80
N LEU A 73 -0.82 -0.01 7.82
CA LEU A 73 -0.42 0.06 6.41
C LEU A 73 -1.63 0.38 5.52
N LEU A 74 -1.64 1.56 4.92
CA LEU A 74 -2.66 1.97 3.97
C LEU A 74 -2.32 1.44 2.57
N ALA A 75 -3.20 0.61 2.01
CA ALA A 75 -3.18 0.09 0.65
C ALA A 75 -4.30 0.72 -0.18
N GLN A 76 -4.44 2.04 -0.10
CA GLN A 76 -5.54 2.82 -0.69
C GLN A 76 -5.09 3.63 -1.91
N PRO A 77 -5.97 3.84 -2.89
CA PRO A 77 -5.74 4.84 -3.93
C PRO A 77 -5.81 6.26 -3.35
N GLY A 78 -5.15 7.21 -4.02
CA GLY A 78 -5.00 8.59 -3.55
C GLY A 78 -6.31 9.27 -3.13
N PHE A 79 -7.38 9.08 -3.90
CA PHE A 79 -8.69 9.69 -3.62
C PHE A 79 -9.35 9.18 -2.32
N ALA A 80 -8.95 8.02 -1.81
CA ALA A 80 -9.51 7.43 -0.59
C ALA A 80 -8.70 7.73 0.68
N ILE A 81 -7.48 8.24 0.54
CA ILE A 81 -6.56 8.46 1.68
C ILE A 81 -7.18 9.39 2.72
N ARG A 82 -7.72 10.54 2.30
CA ARG A 82 -8.30 11.52 3.22
C ARG A 82 -9.42 10.94 4.08
N SER A 83 -10.35 10.21 3.48
CA SER A 83 -11.48 9.62 4.21
C SER A 83 -11.02 8.57 5.24
N VAL A 84 -10.09 7.70 4.83
CA VAL A 84 -9.53 6.69 5.74
C VAL A 84 -8.74 7.32 6.88
N LEU A 85 -7.89 8.32 6.61
CA LEU A 85 -7.15 9.02 7.67
C LEU A 85 -8.07 9.74 8.65
N SER A 86 -9.19 10.32 8.17
CA SER A 86 -10.19 10.94 9.04
C SER A 86 -10.88 9.93 9.96
N GLU A 87 -11.16 8.72 9.47
CA GLU A 87 -11.71 7.63 10.25
C GLU A 87 -10.70 7.08 11.29
N LEU A 88 -9.44 6.97 10.90
CA LEU A 88 -8.36 6.48 11.77
C LEU A 88 -8.04 7.43 12.90
N ARG A 89 -8.12 8.75 12.68
CA ARG A 89 -7.67 9.80 13.61
C ARG A 89 -8.17 9.60 15.03
N ASP A 90 -9.43 9.22 15.17
CA ASP A 90 -10.13 9.20 16.48
C ASP A 90 -9.90 7.87 17.24
N VAL A 91 -9.30 6.87 16.59
CA VAL A 91 -9.05 5.53 17.15
C VAL A 91 -7.57 5.17 17.26
N LEU A 92 -6.68 6.05 16.77
CA LEU A 92 -5.24 5.82 16.83
C LEU A 92 -4.71 5.96 18.26
N ARG A 93 -3.89 5.01 18.68
CA ARG A 93 -3.09 5.14 19.91
C ARG A 93 -1.88 6.08 19.67
N PRO A 94 -1.49 6.88 20.67
CA PRO A 94 -0.27 7.70 20.55
C PRO A 94 0.95 6.86 20.17
N GLY A 95 1.76 7.38 19.23
CA GLY A 95 3.02 6.76 18.81
C GLY A 95 2.91 5.56 17.87
N ILE A 96 1.70 5.12 17.50
CA ILE A 96 1.54 4.04 16.51
C ILE A 96 1.98 4.54 15.12
N PRO A 97 2.89 3.82 14.42
CA PRO A 97 3.29 4.20 13.08
C PRO A 97 2.16 3.98 12.06
N VAL A 98 1.90 4.99 11.25
CA VAL A 98 0.93 4.94 10.15
C VAL A 98 1.67 5.12 8.83
N GLY A 99 1.56 4.17 7.92
CA GLY A 99 2.24 4.21 6.64
C GLY A 99 1.34 4.00 5.44
N SER A 100 1.81 4.45 4.27
CA SER A 100 1.16 4.21 2.99
C SER A 100 2.08 3.43 2.06
N ILE A 101 1.55 2.36 1.48
CA ILE A 101 2.26 1.54 0.49
C ILE A 101 2.46 2.34 -0.81
N VAL A 102 1.58 3.31 -1.09
CA VAL A 102 1.71 4.22 -2.23
C VAL A 102 1.75 5.65 -1.69
N SER A 103 2.92 6.13 -1.29
CA SER A 103 3.06 7.44 -0.64
C SER A 103 3.10 8.63 -1.59
N SER A 104 3.38 8.41 -2.87
CA SER A 104 3.43 9.46 -3.91
C SER A 104 2.07 10.07 -4.24
N THR A 105 0.99 9.59 -3.62
CA THR A 105 -0.38 10.06 -3.84
C THR A 105 -0.83 11.19 -2.92
N GLY A 106 0.12 11.92 -2.31
CA GLY A 106 -0.18 13.00 -1.37
C GLY A 106 -0.40 12.54 0.08
N PHE A 107 -0.12 11.28 0.38
CA PHE A 107 -0.31 10.68 1.72
C PHE A 107 0.27 11.53 2.85
N PHE A 108 1.53 11.95 2.74
CA PHE A 108 2.19 12.69 3.81
C PHE A 108 1.50 14.02 4.11
N PHE A 109 1.08 14.77 3.08
CA PHE A 109 0.39 16.04 3.27
C PHE A 109 -0.95 15.84 3.99
N GLU A 110 -1.74 14.86 3.56
CA GLU A 110 -3.02 14.57 4.19
C GLU A 110 -2.84 14.03 5.62
N ALA A 111 -1.89 13.12 5.83
CA ALA A 111 -1.63 12.56 7.15
C ALA A 111 -1.11 13.62 8.14
N MET A 112 -0.24 14.53 7.67
CA MET A 112 0.26 15.65 8.48
C MET A 112 -0.85 16.63 8.86
N SER A 113 -1.86 16.79 8.04
CA SER A 113 -2.98 17.70 8.32
C SER A 113 -4.05 17.10 9.23
N LEU A 114 -4.23 15.78 9.17
CA LEU A 114 -5.36 15.11 9.83
C LEU A 114 -4.97 14.36 11.11
N LEU A 115 -3.79 13.72 11.13
CA LEU A 115 -3.38 12.89 12.26
C LEU A 115 -2.64 13.70 13.33
N PRO A 116 -2.70 13.26 14.61
CA PRO A 116 -1.95 13.89 15.69
C PRO A 116 -0.47 14.02 15.36
N SER A 117 0.16 15.12 15.80
CA SER A 117 1.59 15.38 15.54
C SER A 117 2.53 14.33 16.15
N THR A 118 2.05 13.57 17.12
CA THR A 118 2.76 12.47 17.78
C THR A 118 2.70 11.15 17.00
N THR A 119 1.98 11.09 15.87
CA THR A 119 1.88 9.90 15.01
C THR A 119 3.09 9.85 14.08
N PRO A 120 3.99 8.86 14.20
CA PRO A 120 5.04 8.63 13.21
C PRO A 120 4.42 8.25 11.86
N LEU A 121 4.90 8.86 10.79
CA LEU A 121 4.41 8.62 9.43
C LEU A 121 5.50 7.97 8.61
N PHE A 122 5.15 6.98 7.80
CA PHE A 122 6.10 6.41 6.84
C PHE A 122 5.43 6.11 5.49
N GLY A 123 6.24 6.05 4.45
CA GLY A 123 5.70 5.81 3.11
C GLY A 123 6.72 5.26 2.16
N PHE A 124 6.28 4.33 1.32
CA PHE A 124 7.12 3.71 0.32
C PHE A 124 7.21 4.57 -0.94
N GLN A 125 8.41 4.73 -1.47
CA GLN A 125 8.62 5.37 -2.78
C GLN A 125 7.93 4.57 -3.89
N ARG A 126 8.02 3.23 -3.83
CA ARG A 126 7.39 2.29 -4.76
C ARG A 126 6.78 1.13 -3.98
N VAL A 127 5.74 0.54 -4.55
CA VAL A 127 5.08 -0.64 -3.98
C VAL A 127 6.06 -1.83 -3.84
N PRO A 128 5.99 -2.61 -2.75
CA PRO A 128 6.87 -3.75 -2.52
C PRO A 128 6.63 -4.90 -3.49
N PHE A 129 5.41 -5.03 -3.98
CA PHE A 129 4.95 -6.16 -4.80
C PHE A 129 4.22 -5.69 -6.05
N ILE A 130 4.31 -6.49 -7.11
CA ILE A 130 3.35 -6.45 -8.21
C ILE A 130 2.22 -7.40 -7.82
N ALA A 131 1.02 -6.87 -7.66
CA ALA A 131 -0.12 -7.59 -7.07
C ALA A 131 -1.33 -7.60 -8.02
N ARG A 132 -2.03 -8.72 -8.08
CA ARG A 132 -3.32 -8.85 -8.76
C ARG A 132 -4.26 -9.72 -7.96
N THR A 133 -5.46 -9.22 -7.68
CA THR A 133 -6.53 -10.01 -7.09
C THR A 133 -7.01 -11.03 -8.12
N GLU A 134 -7.15 -12.27 -7.72
CA GLU A 134 -7.74 -13.35 -8.51
C GLU A 134 -9.22 -13.50 -8.14
N VAL A 135 -9.49 -13.88 -6.89
CA VAL A 135 -10.84 -13.93 -6.33
C VAL A 135 -10.92 -12.96 -5.16
N TYR A 136 -11.76 -11.94 -5.29
CA TYR A 136 -11.88 -10.88 -4.29
C TYR A 136 -12.19 -11.46 -2.90
N GLY A 137 -11.38 -11.08 -1.92
CA GLY A 137 -11.50 -11.52 -0.53
C GLY A 137 -10.97 -12.94 -0.27
N HIS A 138 -10.45 -13.66 -1.27
CA HIS A 138 -10.02 -15.06 -1.13
C HIS A 138 -8.61 -15.33 -1.64
N SER A 139 -8.30 -14.89 -2.87
CA SER A 139 -6.99 -15.18 -3.47
C SER A 139 -6.44 -14.04 -4.30
N ALA A 140 -5.11 -14.01 -4.41
CA ALA A 140 -4.40 -13.03 -5.19
C ALA A 140 -3.05 -13.59 -5.69
N HIS A 141 -2.52 -12.98 -6.75
CA HIS A 141 -1.19 -13.26 -7.28
C HIS A 141 -0.20 -12.19 -6.86
N LEU A 142 0.88 -12.60 -6.25
CA LEU A 142 2.09 -11.83 -6.09
C LEU A 142 2.96 -12.11 -7.32
N LEU A 143 2.99 -11.18 -8.28
CA LEU A 143 3.62 -11.39 -9.59
C LEU A 143 5.10 -11.00 -9.60
N GLY A 144 5.59 -10.32 -8.58
CA GLY A 144 6.98 -9.94 -8.47
C GLY A 144 7.31 -9.16 -7.21
N TYR A 145 8.55 -9.30 -6.78
CA TYR A 145 9.13 -8.61 -5.63
C TYR A 145 10.01 -7.45 -6.09
N LYS A 146 10.17 -6.45 -5.23
CA LYS A 146 11.26 -5.47 -5.36
C LYS A 146 12.53 -6.02 -4.72
N SER A 147 13.67 -5.74 -5.32
CA SER A 147 14.98 -6.09 -4.76
C SER A 147 15.39 -5.23 -3.57
N SER A 148 14.83 -4.04 -3.45
CA SER A 148 14.98 -3.13 -2.31
C SER A 148 13.78 -2.19 -2.21
N LEU A 149 13.54 -1.68 -1.00
CA LEU A 149 12.51 -0.70 -0.70
C LEU A 149 13.18 0.62 -0.28
N ASN A 150 12.64 1.72 -0.76
CA ASN A 150 12.98 3.05 -0.29
C ASN A 150 11.82 3.60 0.53
N LEU A 151 12.10 4.04 1.76
CA LEU A 151 11.12 4.45 2.75
C LEU A 151 11.42 5.86 3.25
N ALA A 152 10.44 6.74 3.19
CA ALA A 152 10.50 8.00 3.91
C ALA A 152 9.80 7.86 5.26
N VAL A 153 10.33 8.50 6.30
CA VAL A 153 9.75 8.54 7.64
C VAL A 153 9.72 9.99 8.12
N GLU A 154 8.57 10.41 8.64
CA GLU A 154 8.33 11.74 9.17
C GLU A 154 7.77 11.68 10.60
N ARG A 155 7.91 12.76 11.36
CA ARG A 155 7.43 12.84 12.74
C ARG A 155 8.01 11.76 13.66
N ALA A 156 9.26 11.39 13.43
CA ALA A 156 9.98 10.40 14.22
C ALA A 156 11.40 10.87 14.49
N SER A 157 11.98 10.44 15.61
CA SER A 157 13.41 10.56 15.83
C SER A 157 14.19 9.73 14.81
N ARG A 158 15.49 10.02 14.62
CA ARG A 158 16.33 9.19 13.73
C ARG A 158 16.37 7.72 14.18
N GLU A 159 16.37 7.50 15.48
CA GLU A 159 16.34 6.15 16.06
C GLU A 159 15.02 5.42 15.72
N ASP A 160 13.88 6.09 15.90
CA ASP A 160 12.58 5.53 15.55
C ASP A 160 12.43 5.31 14.04
N ALA A 161 12.94 6.21 13.21
CA ALA A 161 12.94 6.04 11.77
C ALA A 161 13.74 4.79 11.35
N ASN A 162 14.93 4.59 11.94
CA ASN A 162 15.73 3.39 11.68
C ASN A 162 15.01 2.12 12.17
N ARG A 163 14.33 2.19 13.32
CA ARG A 163 13.52 1.07 13.84
C ARG A 163 12.39 0.73 12.90
N ILE A 164 11.62 1.72 12.41
CA ILE A 164 10.54 1.51 11.44
C ILE A 164 11.10 0.87 10.16
N ALA A 165 12.22 1.38 9.62
CA ALA A 165 12.82 0.81 8.42
C ALA A 165 13.27 -0.65 8.63
N SER A 166 13.86 -0.96 9.79
CA SER A 166 14.26 -2.33 10.15
C SER A 166 13.04 -3.26 10.28
N GLU A 167 11.96 -2.77 10.87
CA GLU A 167 10.70 -3.52 10.95
C GLU A 167 10.11 -3.79 9.57
N ILE A 168 10.08 -2.80 8.68
CA ILE A 168 9.62 -2.96 7.29
C ILE A 168 10.50 -3.97 6.54
N GLN A 169 11.83 -3.90 6.71
CA GLN A 169 12.75 -4.87 6.13
C GLN A 169 12.43 -6.31 6.57
N GLN A 170 12.16 -6.51 7.85
CA GLN A 170 11.79 -7.82 8.39
C GLN A 170 10.42 -8.29 7.88
N LEU A 171 9.42 -7.40 7.87
CA LEU A 171 8.06 -7.71 7.43
C LEU A 171 7.98 -8.11 5.95
N PHE A 172 8.74 -7.44 5.10
CA PHE A 172 8.72 -7.67 3.65
C PHE A 172 9.87 -8.53 3.13
N HIS A 173 10.77 -8.99 4.02
CA HIS A 173 11.97 -9.77 3.67
C HIS A 173 12.80 -9.09 2.57
N CYS A 174 12.89 -7.76 2.61
CA CYS A 174 13.47 -6.96 1.54
C CYS A 174 14.33 -5.83 2.11
N PRO A 175 15.58 -5.64 1.66
CA PRO A 175 16.43 -4.54 2.09
C PRO A 175 15.69 -3.21 1.99
N THR A 176 15.69 -2.44 3.10
CA THR A 176 14.94 -1.19 3.19
C THR A 176 15.85 -0.04 3.53
N HIS A 177 15.85 1.00 2.69
CA HIS A 177 16.69 2.18 2.80
C HIS A 177 15.85 3.40 3.18
N LEU A 178 16.33 4.16 4.16
CA LEU A 178 15.70 5.44 4.52
C LEU A 178 16.09 6.51 3.50
N LEU A 179 15.09 7.22 3.02
CA LEU A 179 15.22 8.44 2.24
C LEU A 179 15.39 9.66 3.17
N ALA A 180 15.94 10.74 2.65
CA ALA A 180 16.16 11.96 3.41
C ALA A 180 14.86 12.67 3.80
N SER A 181 13.79 12.52 3.01
CA SER A 181 12.49 13.13 3.26
C SER A 181 11.37 12.49 2.44
N HIS A 182 10.12 12.80 2.79
CA HIS A 182 8.95 12.40 2.00
C HIS A 182 8.93 13.06 0.61
N TYR A 183 9.57 14.20 0.42
CA TYR A 183 9.73 14.82 -0.90
C TYR A 183 10.54 13.92 -1.84
N GLU A 184 11.60 13.32 -1.32
CA GLU A 184 12.39 12.38 -2.12
C GLU A 184 11.54 11.16 -2.53
N ALA A 185 10.78 10.58 -1.59
CA ALA A 185 9.86 9.49 -1.92
C ALA A 185 8.82 9.85 -2.98
N SER A 186 8.30 11.08 -2.93
CA SER A 186 7.21 11.53 -3.80
C SER A 186 7.71 11.98 -5.19
N LEU A 187 8.83 12.69 -5.25
CA LEU A 187 9.30 13.35 -6.48
C LEU A 187 10.25 12.51 -7.32
N THR A 188 10.84 11.45 -6.76
CA THR A 188 11.74 10.55 -7.50
C THR A 188 11.05 9.27 -7.98
N ASN A 189 9.74 9.15 -7.79
CA ASN A 189 8.95 8.07 -8.35
C ASN A 189 8.67 8.36 -9.84
N SER A 190 9.22 7.55 -10.74
CA SER A 190 9.06 7.71 -12.19
C SER A 190 7.65 7.39 -12.70
N ASN A 191 6.84 6.64 -11.96
CA ASN A 191 5.52 6.20 -12.44
C ASN A 191 4.59 7.36 -12.83
N PRO A 192 4.45 8.45 -12.04
CA PRO A 192 3.60 9.57 -12.45
C PRO A 192 4.02 10.19 -13.77
N LEU A 193 5.32 10.34 -14.01
CA LEU A 193 5.85 10.89 -15.27
C LEU A 193 5.58 9.93 -16.42
N LEU A 194 5.95 8.66 -16.26
CA LEU A 194 5.78 7.63 -17.27
C LEU A 194 4.32 7.48 -17.68
N HIS A 195 3.42 7.37 -16.72
CA HIS A 195 2.01 7.12 -16.99
C HIS A 195 1.34 8.34 -17.63
N THR A 196 1.62 9.55 -17.16
CA THR A 196 1.03 10.76 -17.75
C THR A 196 1.55 11.02 -19.16
N SER A 197 2.84 10.82 -19.41
CA SER A 197 3.42 10.94 -20.76
C SER A 197 2.78 9.92 -21.71
N ARG A 198 2.61 8.68 -21.27
CA ARG A 198 1.97 7.65 -22.11
C ARG A 198 0.50 7.92 -22.37
N LEU A 199 -0.24 8.40 -21.38
CA LEU A 199 -1.64 8.82 -21.58
C LEU A 199 -1.74 9.99 -22.55
N TYR A 200 -0.82 10.94 -22.46
CA TYR A 200 -0.76 12.04 -23.41
C TYR A 200 -0.47 11.53 -24.82
N ASP A 201 0.54 10.70 -25.01
CA ASP A 201 0.89 10.09 -26.29
C ASP A 201 -0.30 9.37 -26.95
N LEU A 202 -1.02 8.57 -26.18
CA LEU A 202 -2.15 7.79 -26.66
C LEU A 202 -3.39 8.64 -27.03
N TRP A 203 -3.65 9.73 -26.30
CA TRP A 203 -4.93 10.42 -26.36
C TRP A 203 -4.89 11.94 -26.55
N HIS A 204 -3.73 12.59 -26.75
CA HIS A 204 -3.67 14.05 -26.93
C HIS A 204 -4.44 14.56 -28.16
N ASN A 205 -4.66 13.69 -29.16
CA ASN A 205 -5.44 13.99 -30.38
C ASN A 205 -6.89 13.50 -30.31
N TRP A 206 -7.32 12.97 -29.14
CA TRP A 206 -8.69 12.46 -29.01
C TRP A 206 -9.70 13.61 -29.16
N GLN A 207 -10.79 13.35 -29.89
CA GLN A 207 -11.91 14.26 -30.05
C GLN A 207 -13.21 13.50 -29.72
N GLU A 208 -14.24 14.25 -29.33
CA GLU A 208 -15.56 13.69 -29.07
C GLU A 208 -16.10 12.94 -30.31
N GLY A 209 -16.56 11.71 -30.09
CA GLY A 209 -17.04 10.83 -31.15
C GLY A 209 -16.00 9.87 -31.73
N ILE A 210 -14.71 10.02 -31.39
CA ILE A 210 -13.70 9.02 -31.74
C ILE A 210 -13.88 7.81 -30.82
N THR A 211 -14.05 6.64 -31.42
CA THR A 211 -14.09 5.35 -30.73
C THR A 211 -12.91 4.49 -31.17
N TYR A 212 -12.40 3.68 -30.25
CA TYR A 212 -11.34 2.72 -30.54
C TYR A 212 -11.93 1.31 -30.55
N GLU A 213 -11.54 0.49 -31.52
CA GLU A 213 -11.93 -0.93 -31.58
C GLU A 213 -11.40 -1.73 -30.40
N SER A 214 -10.23 -1.34 -29.90
CA SER A 214 -9.62 -1.87 -28.67
C SER A 214 -8.91 -0.78 -27.91
N ILE A 215 -8.84 -0.90 -26.60
CA ILE A 215 -8.03 0.00 -25.77
C ILE A 215 -6.56 -0.32 -26.07
N PRO A 216 -5.73 0.69 -26.46
CA PRO A 216 -4.31 0.47 -26.69
C PRO A 216 -3.62 -0.08 -25.43
N GLU A 217 -2.79 -1.09 -25.61
CA GLU A 217 -2.03 -1.66 -24.50
C GLU A 217 -1.04 -0.63 -23.94
N PHE A 218 -1.10 -0.41 -22.64
CA PHE A 218 -0.36 0.67 -21.98
C PHE A 218 1.16 0.49 -22.07
N TYR A 219 1.64 -0.75 -21.99
CA TYR A 219 3.08 -1.07 -21.95
C TYR A 219 3.64 -1.65 -23.25
N SER A 220 2.80 -1.89 -24.25
CA SER A 220 3.24 -2.31 -25.59
C SER A 220 3.10 -1.15 -26.59
N ASN A 221 3.79 -1.26 -27.72
CA ASN A 221 3.77 -0.28 -28.78
C ASN A 221 4.24 1.14 -28.35
N TRP A 222 5.32 1.21 -27.59
CA TRP A 222 5.97 2.50 -27.31
C TRP A 222 6.53 3.07 -28.62
N THR A 223 6.26 4.34 -28.86
CA THR A 223 6.91 5.09 -29.94
C THR A 223 8.30 5.53 -29.47
N ASP A 224 9.26 5.58 -30.40
CA ASP A 224 10.65 6.04 -30.16
C ASP A 224 10.77 7.57 -29.96
N ASN A 225 9.68 8.28 -29.67
CA ASN A 225 9.63 9.74 -29.51
C ASN A 225 9.73 10.16 -28.04
#